data_569acc751ba75f25620966082a0172ab
#
_entry.id   569acc751ba75f25620966082a0172ab
#
_cell.length_a   1.000
_cell.length_b   1.000
_cell.length_c   1.000
_cell.angle_alpha   90.00
_cell.angle_beta   90.00
_cell.angle_gamma   90.00
#
_symmetry.space_group_name_H-M   'P 1'
#
loop_
_entity.id
_entity.type
_entity.pdbx_description
1 polymer ?
#
loop_
_entity_poly.entity_id
_entity_poly.type
_entity_poly.pdbx_seq_one_letter_code
_entity_poly.pdbx_strand_id
1 'polypeptide(L)'
;MNIIRFPQRSEWAKIVERPHLDVSKLNETVASVLADIKKRGDDAVKGYELKFDHVDLPTLEVSAEEMEEAEKAVSADLKAAIQLAHYNIHAFHEAQRFKSKKVETQPGVVCWQKSVAIQKVGLYIPGGTAPLFSTVLMLATPAKIAGCEEIVLCTPPGRDGKVNPAILVAARIAGVSKIFKAGGVQAIGAMAYGTESIPKVYKIFGPGNQYVMAAKQQVSLHDVAIDMPAGPSEVCVIADEHANIEFVAADLLSQAEHGIDSQVLLITTSEQVILDVQAEVNRQLELLPRKEMAQKALENSTLVLVKDKQEAIQLSNAYAPEHLIIQTTDYQKLAEKVVNAGSVFLGEYACESAGDYASGTNHTLPTHGYATAYSGVNLDSYCRKVTFQHLSEDGIRSIGRAVELMAEAEQLDAHKNAMTVRLKSL
;
A
#
# COMPACT_ATOMS: atom_id res chain seq x y z
N MET A 1 8.37 15.96 -20.73
CA MET A 1 7.76 16.61 -19.54
C MET A 1 7.17 17.96 -19.94
N ASN A 2 6.02 18.30 -19.39
CA ASN A 2 5.38 19.61 -19.58
C ASN A 2 5.95 20.62 -18.60
N ILE A 3 6.14 21.88 -19.01
CA ILE A 3 6.61 22.95 -18.11
C ILE A 3 5.48 23.98 -17.93
N ILE A 4 5.08 24.21 -16.69
CA ILE A 4 4.04 25.17 -16.31
C ILE A 4 4.66 26.23 -15.40
N ARG A 5 4.42 27.50 -15.72
CA ARG A 5 4.99 28.64 -14.98
C ARG A 5 3.90 29.46 -14.32
N PHE A 6 4.02 29.65 -13.01
CA PHE A 6 3.13 30.49 -12.20
C PHE A 6 1.64 30.20 -12.44
N PRO A 7 1.19 28.90 -12.34
CA PRO A 7 -0.20 28.57 -12.61
C PRO A 7 -1.14 29.28 -11.64
N GLN A 8 -2.26 29.77 -12.17
CA GLN A 8 -3.33 30.26 -11.30
C GLN A 8 -3.96 29.10 -10.54
N ARG A 9 -4.50 29.36 -9.34
CA ARG A 9 -5.09 28.30 -8.51
C ARG A 9 -6.23 27.54 -9.20
N SER A 10 -6.94 28.17 -10.10
CA SER A 10 -7.97 27.55 -10.95
C SER A 10 -7.42 26.51 -11.94
N GLU A 11 -6.12 26.55 -12.26
CA GLU A 11 -5.47 25.63 -13.18
C GLU A 11 -4.92 24.39 -12.48
N TRP A 12 -4.84 24.43 -11.14
CA TRP A 12 -4.26 23.33 -10.36
C TRP A 12 -4.99 21.99 -10.57
N ALA A 13 -6.32 22.03 -10.71
CA ALA A 13 -7.10 20.82 -10.97
C ALA A 13 -6.58 20.04 -12.19
N LYS A 14 -6.13 20.76 -13.24
CA LYS A 14 -5.55 20.13 -14.42
C LYS A 14 -4.11 19.61 -14.19
N ILE A 15 -3.34 20.30 -13.33
CA ILE A 15 -1.96 19.88 -13.00
C ILE A 15 -1.96 18.60 -12.17
N VAL A 16 -2.93 18.48 -11.26
CA VAL A 16 -3.05 17.32 -10.36
C VAL A 16 -3.88 16.18 -10.96
N GLU A 17 -4.35 16.33 -12.19
CA GLU A 17 -5.12 15.29 -12.89
C GLU A 17 -4.21 14.08 -13.21
N ARG A 18 -4.74 12.88 -12.98
CA ARG A 18 -4.05 11.64 -13.31
C ARG A 18 -4.57 11.05 -14.61
N PRO A 19 -3.73 10.29 -15.33
CA PRO A 19 -4.18 9.58 -16.50
C PRO A 19 -5.38 8.67 -16.19
N HIS A 20 -6.48 8.84 -16.92
CA HIS A 20 -7.64 7.98 -16.80
C HIS A 20 -7.58 6.82 -17.80
N LEU A 21 -7.71 5.60 -17.31
CA LEU A 21 -7.90 4.42 -18.15
C LEU A 21 -9.39 4.08 -18.20
N ASP A 22 -9.90 3.76 -19.41
CA ASP A 22 -11.25 3.20 -19.54
C ASP A 22 -11.28 1.78 -19.00
N VAL A 23 -11.86 1.65 -17.81
CA VAL A 23 -11.91 0.37 -17.06
C VAL A 23 -13.19 -0.45 -17.32
N SER A 24 -14.09 -0.03 -18.20
CA SER A 24 -15.39 -0.70 -18.39
C SER A 24 -15.25 -2.14 -18.90
N LYS A 25 -14.54 -2.34 -20.02
CA LYS A 25 -14.26 -3.68 -20.56
C LYS A 25 -13.37 -4.53 -19.65
N LEU A 26 -12.48 -3.87 -18.92
CA LEU A 26 -11.61 -4.51 -17.95
C LEU A 26 -12.43 -5.12 -16.81
N ASN A 27 -13.41 -4.39 -16.28
CA ASN A 27 -14.27 -4.85 -15.19
C ASN A 27 -15.09 -6.10 -15.58
N GLU A 28 -15.61 -6.19 -16.81
CA GLU A 28 -16.32 -7.37 -17.29
C GLU A 28 -15.40 -8.59 -17.40
N THR A 29 -14.19 -8.40 -17.92
CA THR A 29 -13.18 -9.47 -18.00
C THR A 29 -12.82 -9.99 -16.60
N VAL A 30 -12.56 -9.09 -15.68
CA VAL A 30 -12.22 -9.42 -14.29
C VAL A 30 -13.39 -10.17 -13.61
N ALA A 31 -14.61 -9.69 -13.75
CA ALA A 31 -15.79 -10.34 -13.19
C ALA A 31 -15.97 -11.79 -13.71
N SER A 32 -15.71 -12.01 -15.01
CA SER A 32 -15.76 -13.34 -15.62
C SER A 32 -14.70 -14.28 -15.02
N VAL A 33 -13.47 -13.83 -14.85
CA VAL A 33 -12.39 -14.62 -14.23
C VAL A 33 -12.74 -14.94 -12.76
N LEU A 34 -13.18 -13.95 -11.99
CA LEU A 34 -13.56 -14.14 -10.59
C LEU A 34 -14.69 -15.16 -10.43
N ALA A 35 -15.73 -15.08 -11.28
CA ALA A 35 -16.84 -16.03 -11.28
C ALA A 35 -16.38 -17.46 -11.61
N ASP A 36 -15.44 -17.60 -12.53
CA ASP A 36 -14.90 -18.90 -12.92
C ASP A 36 -14.04 -19.52 -11.80
N ILE A 37 -13.18 -18.71 -11.12
CA ILE A 37 -12.44 -19.16 -9.94
C ILE A 37 -13.40 -19.64 -8.83
N LYS A 38 -14.45 -18.88 -8.55
CA LYS A 38 -15.44 -19.25 -7.55
C LYS A 38 -16.14 -20.60 -7.86
N LYS A 39 -16.26 -20.94 -9.15
CA LYS A 39 -16.93 -22.16 -9.62
C LYS A 39 -16.01 -23.37 -9.70
N ARG A 40 -14.79 -23.21 -10.20
CA ARG A 40 -13.87 -24.32 -10.55
C ARG A 40 -12.63 -24.44 -9.68
N GLY A 41 -12.42 -23.49 -8.72
CA GLY A 41 -11.31 -23.55 -7.78
C GLY A 41 -9.94 -23.64 -8.46
N ASP A 42 -9.11 -24.58 -8.02
CA ASP A 42 -7.73 -24.79 -8.51
C ASP A 42 -7.66 -25.03 -10.02
N ASP A 43 -8.63 -25.70 -10.61
CA ASP A 43 -8.67 -25.95 -12.06
C ASP A 43 -8.78 -24.67 -12.87
N ALA A 44 -9.53 -23.69 -12.36
CA ALA A 44 -9.59 -22.37 -12.97
C ALA A 44 -8.28 -21.62 -12.81
N VAL A 45 -7.69 -21.62 -11.61
CA VAL A 45 -6.39 -20.98 -11.36
C VAL A 45 -5.33 -21.52 -12.31
N LYS A 46 -5.14 -22.84 -12.36
CA LYS A 46 -4.19 -23.50 -13.28
C LYS A 46 -4.47 -23.19 -14.75
N GLY A 47 -5.74 -23.17 -15.14
CA GLY A 47 -6.13 -22.82 -16.49
C GLY A 47 -5.76 -21.37 -16.88
N TYR A 48 -5.85 -20.43 -15.95
CA TYR A 48 -5.44 -19.05 -16.17
C TYR A 48 -3.92 -18.87 -16.12
N GLU A 49 -3.19 -19.58 -15.27
CA GLU A 49 -1.71 -19.60 -15.31
C GLU A 49 -1.20 -20.11 -16.66
N LEU A 50 -1.82 -21.18 -17.19
CA LEU A 50 -1.49 -21.66 -18.55
C LEU A 50 -1.82 -20.62 -19.62
N LYS A 51 -2.96 -19.94 -19.51
CA LYS A 51 -3.43 -18.97 -20.51
C LYS A 51 -2.63 -17.67 -20.52
N PHE A 52 -2.31 -17.11 -19.34
CA PHE A 52 -1.73 -15.79 -19.23
C PHE A 52 -0.21 -15.81 -18.99
N ASP A 53 0.27 -16.76 -18.19
CA ASP A 53 1.68 -16.89 -17.84
C ASP A 53 2.39 -17.97 -18.67
N HIS A 54 1.61 -18.76 -19.46
CA HIS A 54 2.10 -19.84 -20.32
C HIS A 54 2.80 -20.95 -19.55
N VAL A 55 2.33 -21.25 -18.36
CA VAL A 55 2.90 -22.26 -17.46
C VAL A 55 1.84 -23.29 -17.08
N ASP A 56 2.14 -24.57 -17.33
CA ASP A 56 1.35 -25.70 -16.86
C ASP A 56 1.85 -26.15 -15.48
N LEU A 57 1.01 -25.97 -14.47
CA LEU A 57 1.37 -26.22 -13.07
C LEU A 57 0.71 -27.51 -12.56
N PRO A 58 1.49 -28.53 -12.20
CA PRO A 58 0.93 -29.72 -11.54
C PRO A 58 0.39 -29.39 -10.14
N THR A 59 1.07 -28.48 -9.42
CA THR A 59 0.68 -27.99 -8.09
C THR A 59 0.81 -26.48 -8.00
N LEU A 60 -0.09 -25.85 -7.25
CA LEU A 60 -0.03 -24.41 -7.01
C LEU A 60 0.88 -24.05 -5.83
N GLU A 61 0.99 -24.92 -4.82
CA GLU A 61 1.82 -24.65 -3.64
C GLU A 61 3.31 -24.82 -3.96
N VAL A 62 4.12 -23.93 -3.42
CA VAL A 62 5.59 -24.01 -3.47
C VAL A 62 6.05 -25.10 -2.51
N SER A 63 6.87 -26.04 -2.99
CA SER A 63 7.33 -27.16 -2.18
C SER A 63 8.51 -26.78 -1.26
N ALA A 64 8.79 -27.66 -0.28
CA ALA A 64 9.94 -27.49 0.59
C ALA A 64 11.27 -27.56 -0.20
N GLU A 65 11.32 -28.39 -1.23
CA GLU A 65 12.49 -28.55 -2.11
C GLU A 65 12.73 -27.26 -2.90
N GLU A 66 11.69 -26.62 -3.44
CA GLU A 66 11.80 -25.31 -4.12
C GLU A 66 12.31 -24.23 -3.16
N MET A 67 11.90 -24.25 -1.91
CA MET A 67 12.41 -23.34 -0.87
C MET A 67 13.90 -23.57 -0.57
N GLU A 68 14.36 -24.81 -0.52
CA GLU A 68 15.78 -25.16 -0.31
C GLU A 68 16.64 -24.79 -1.52
N GLU A 69 16.15 -25.02 -2.74
CA GLU A 69 16.82 -24.61 -3.97
C GLU A 69 16.99 -23.09 -4.02
N ALA A 70 15.94 -22.35 -3.69
CA ALA A 70 15.98 -20.89 -3.63
C ALA A 70 17.02 -20.39 -2.62
N GLU A 71 17.10 -21.01 -1.45
CA GLU A 71 18.09 -20.66 -0.44
C GLU A 71 19.53 -20.84 -0.94
N LYS A 72 19.78 -21.82 -1.79
CA LYS A 72 21.11 -22.07 -2.40
C LYS A 72 21.40 -21.13 -3.56
N ALA A 73 20.36 -20.70 -4.29
CA ALA A 73 20.49 -19.89 -5.49
C ALA A 73 20.77 -18.39 -5.21
N VAL A 74 20.29 -17.86 -4.08
CA VAL A 74 20.49 -16.45 -3.73
C VAL A 74 21.87 -16.25 -3.10
N SER A 75 22.61 -15.23 -3.58
CA SER A 75 23.95 -14.90 -3.07
C SER A 75 23.93 -14.49 -1.60
N ALA A 76 25.06 -14.69 -0.92
CA ALA A 76 25.23 -14.29 0.47
C ALA A 76 25.03 -12.77 0.67
N ASP A 77 25.52 -11.95 -0.25
CA ASP A 77 25.41 -10.50 -0.20
C ASP A 77 23.95 -10.05 -0.32
N LEU A 78 23.19 -10.62 -1.26
CA LEU A 78 21.77 -10.30 -1.40
C LEU A 78 20.97 -10.75 -0.18
N LYS A 79 21.27 -11.92 0.41
CA LYS A 79 20.65 -12.34 1.67
C LYS A 79 20.94 -11.38 2.81
N ALA A 80 22.17 -10.91 2.93
CA ALA A 80 22.56 -9.93 3.94
C ALA A 80 21.79 -8.60 3.75
N ALA A 81 21.63 -8.15 2.49
CA ALA A 81 20.82 -6.97 2.18
C ALA A 81 19.34 -7.15 2.54
N ILE A 82 18.75 -8.30 2.19
CA ILE A 82 17.36 -8.65 2.56
C ILE A 82 17.19 -8.69 4.09
N GLN A 83 18.15 -9.24 4.83
CA GLN A 83 18.11 -9.29 6.29
C GLN A 83 18.22 -7.90 6.91
N LEU A 84 19.08 -7.02 6.38
CA LEU A 84 19.17 -5.62 6.83
C LEU A 84 17.85 -4.88 6.61
N ALA A 85 17.28 -4.99 5.41
CA ALA A 85 15.98 -4.39 5.09
C ALA A 85 14.88 -4.91 6.04
N HIS A 86 14.78 -6.23 6.21
CA HIS A 86 13.84 -6.85 7.15
C HIS A 86 14.01 -6.33 8.57
N TYR A 87 15.24 -6.21 9.07
CA TYR A 87 15.53 -5.69 10.41
C TYR A 87 15.00 -4.25 10.58
N ASN A 88 15.27 -3.38 9.61
CA ASN A 88 14.84 -1.97 9.67
C ASN A 88 13.30 -1.85 9.56
N ILE A 89 12.68 -2.61 8.64
CA ILE A 89 11.22 -2.66 8.49
C ILE A 89 10.57 -3.18 9.78
N HIS A 90 11.15 -4.24 10.38
CA HIS A 90 10.66 -4.78 11.64
C HIS A 90 10.74 -3.73 12.76
N ALA A 91 11.89 -3.08 12.93
CA ALA A 91 12.09 -2.09 13.98
C ALA A 91 11.09 -0.92 13.88
N PHE A 92 10.87 -0.40 12.68
CA PHE A 92 9.92 0.69 12.43
C PHE A 92 8.47 0.28 12.70
N HIS A 93 8.06 -0.91 12.24
CA HIS A 93 6.68 -1.38 12.42
C HIS A 93 6.40 -1.88 13.85
N GLU A 94 7.37 -2.48 14.53
CA GLU A 94 7.23 -2.87 15.94
C GLU A 94 6.96 -1.66 16.84
N ALA A 95 7.58 -0.51 16.54
CA ALA A 95 7.35 0.73 17.30
C ALA A 95 5.91 1.28 17.18
N GLN A 96 5.13 0.79 16.20
CA GLN A 96 3.73 1.19 15.96
C GLN A 96 2.71 0.40 16.81
N ARG A 97 3.16 -0.50 17.70
CA ARG A 97 2.23 -1.31 18.52
C ARG A 97 1.28 -0.44 19.33
N PHE A 98 -0.01 -0.73 19.15
CA PHE A 98 -1.07 -0.05 19.88
C PHE A 98 -1.00 -0.33 21.39
N LYS A 99 -0.97 0.74 22.17
CA LYS A 99 -1.04 0.67 23.64
C LYS A 99 -2.46 0.95 24.10
N SER A 100 -3.13 -0.08 24.66
CA SER A 100 -4.48 0.06 25.19
C SER A 100 -4.49 1.00 26.41
N LYS A 101 -5.49 1.89 26.46
CA LYS A 101 -5.76 2.75 27.61
C LYS A 101 -7.20 2.54 28.08
N LYS A 102 -7.40 2.26 29.36
CA LYS A 102 -8.73 2.25 29.98
C LYS A 102 -9.12 3.68 30.35
N VAL A 103 -10.34 4.05 30.04
CA VAL A 103 -10.93 5.35 30.33
C VAL A 103 -12.20 5.14 31.13
N GLU A 104 -12.26 5.69 32.33
CA GLU A 104 -13.48 5.78 33.10
C GLU A 104 -14.23 7.03 32.67
N THR A 105 -15.33 6.85 31.92
CA THR A 105 -16.12 7.94 31.34
C THR A 105 -17.10 8.55 32.30
N GLN A 106 -17.59 7.74 33.22
CA GLN A 106 -18.38 8.13 34.40
C GLN A 106 -17.98 7.15 35.53
N PRO A 107 -18.22 7.50 36.79
CA PRO A 107 -17.94 6.58 37.92
C PRO A 107 -18.57 5.22 37.65
N GLY A 108 -17.74 4.17 37.64
CA GLY A 108 -18.18 2.80 37.38
C GLY A 108 -18.42 2.42 35.91
N VAL A 109 -18.13 3.31 34.95
CA VAL A 109 -18.21 3.06 33.49
C VAL A 109 -16.80 3.09 32.91
N VAL A 110 -16.25 1.93 32.56
CA VAL A 110 -14.89 1.79 32.04
C VAL A 110 -14.89 1.30 30.61
N CYS A 111 -14.32 2.05 29.68
CA CYS A 111 -14.21 1.73 28.26
C CYS A 111 -12.75 1.63 27.83
N TRP A 112 -12.45 0.69 26.93
CA TRP A 112 -11.12 0.56 26.32
C TRP A 112 -11.17 -0.10 24.96
N GLN A 113 -10.05 -0.04 24.24
CA GLN A 113 -9.85 -0.77 22.98
C GLN A 113 -8.74 -1.80 23.14
N LYS A 114 -8.86 -2.92 22.45
CA LYS A 114 -7.82 -3.92 22.26
C LYS A 114 -7.51 -4.04 20.78
N SER A 115 -6.22 -4.02 20.42
CA SER A 115 -5.77 -4.36 19.09
C SER A 115 -5.73 -5.88 18.95
N VAL A 116 -6.37 -6.41 17.92
CA VAL A 116 -6.45 -7.85 17.64
C VAL A 116 -6.04 -8.06 16.20
N ALA A 117 -5.10 -8.97 15.94
CA ALA A 117 -4.65 -9.29 14.60
C ALA A 117 -5.79 -9.84 13.73
N ILE A 118 -5.71 -9.54 12.43
CA ILE A 118 -6.48 -10.25 11.42
C ILE A 118 -5.85 -11.63 11.29
N GLN A 119 -6.60 -12.70 11.55
CA GLN A 119 -6.05 -14.05 11.63
C GLN A 119 -5.42 -14.53 10.33
N LYS A 120 -6.13 -14.32 9.19
CA LYS A 120 -5.74 -14.80 7.87
C LYS A 120 -5.60 -13.64 6.89
N VAL A 121 -4.42 -13.44 6.36
CA VAL A 121 -4.13 -12.38 5.40
C VAL A 121 -3.51 -12.94 4.13
N GLY A 122 -3.91 -12.39 2.99
CA GLY A 122 -3.35 -12.71 1.68
C GLY A 122 -2.43 -11.60 1.21
N LEU A 123 -1.26 -11.95 0.73
CA LEU A 123 -0.26 -11.06 0.17
C LEU A 123 -0.13 -11.37 -1.32
N TYR A 124 -0.40 -10.40 -2.15
CA TYR A 124 -0.17 -10.48 -3.58
C TYR A 124 1.14 -9.80 -3.95
N ILE A 125 2.05 -10.55 -4.55
CA ILE A 125 3.31 -10.02 -5.06
C ILE A 125 3.28 -10.11 -6.58
N PRO A 126 3.31 -8.98 -7.30
CA PRO A 126 3.29 -9.01 -8.75
C PRO A 126 4.56 -9.65 -9.29
N GLY A 127 4.38 -10.41 -10.35
CA GLY A 127 5.47 -10.87 -11.22
C GLY A 127 5.59 -9.94 -12.43
N GLY A 128 6.32 -10.37 -13.42
CA GLY A 128 6.46 -9.66 -14.68
C GLY A 128 7.89 -9.17 -14.89
N THR A 129 8.11 -7.88 -15.09
CA THR A 129 9.43 -7.35 -15.49
C THR A 129 10.46 -7.27 -14.36
N ALA A 130 10.02 -7.35 -13.09
CA ALA A 130 10.91 -7.30 -11.92
C ALA A 130 10.38 -8.20 -10.79
N PRO A 131 11.25 -8.98 -10.11
CA PRO A 131 10.88 -9.76 -8.94
C PRO A 131 10.85 -8.86 -7.70
N LEU A 132 9.66 -8.42 -7.29
CA LEU A 132 9.48 -7.45 -6.20
C LEU A 132 9.59 -8.13 -4.82
N PHE A 133 10.75 -8.70 -4.49
CA PHE A 133 10.99 -9.34 -3.19
C PHE A 133 10.97 -8.34 -2.02
N SER A 134 11.23 -7.06 -2.25
CA SER A 134 11.07 -6.00 -1.25
C SER A 134 9.62 -5.88 -0.78
N THR A 135 8.66 -5.99 -1.70
CA THR A 135 7.23 -5.98 -1.36
C THR A 135 6.84 -7.15 -0.43
N VAL A 136 7.51 -8.29 -0.54
CA VAL A 136 7.31 -9.40 0.42
C VAL A 136 7.66 -8.94 1.83
N LEU A 137 8.80 -8.27 2.01
CA LEU A 137 9.23 -7.76 3.32
C LEU A 137 8.25 -6.70 3.85
N MET A 138 7.85 -5.77 2.98
CA MET A 138 6.94 -4.67 3.32
C MET A 138 5.56 -5.15 3.78
N LEU A 139 5.09 -6.27 3.25
CA LEU A 139 3.77 -6.80 3.59
C LEU A 139 3.83 -7.89 4.67
N ALA A 140 4.76 -8.84 4.58
CA ALA A 140 4.79 -9.97 5.50
C ALA A 140 5.34 -9.60 6.89
N THR A 141 6.33 -8.69 6.97
CA THR A 141 6.91 -8.29 8.25
C THR A 141 5.89 -7.66 9.20
N PRO A 142 5.11 -6.62 8.81
CA PRO A 142 4.08 -6.08 9.70
C PRO A 142 2.94 -7.07 9.97
N ALA A 143 2.59 -7.96 9.04
CA ALA A 143 1.62 -9.03 9.28
C ALA A 143 2.10 -9.96 10.40
N LYS A 144 3.38 -10.35 10.38
CA LYS A 144 3.99 -11.19 11.41
C LYS A 144 4.05 -10.49 12.76
N ILE A 145 4.47 -9.21 12.80
CA ILE A 145 4.50 -8.38 13.99
C ILE A 145 3.10 -8.25 14.60
N ALA A 146 2.07 -8.04 13.79
CA ALA A 146 0.68 -7.95 14.25
C ALA A 146 0.19 -9.23 14.92
N GLY A 147 0.76 -10.39 14.55
CA GLY A 147 0.38 -11.70 15.03
C GLY A 147 -0.66 -12.39 14.16
N CYS A 148 -0.68 -12.11 12.84
CA CYS A 148 -1.50 -12.87 11.90
C CYS A 148 -1.10 -14.36 11.94
N GLU A 149 -2.08 -15.24 12.11
CA GLU A 149 -1.85 -16.69 12.27
C GLU A 149 -1.49 -17.36 10.95
N GLU A 150 -2.15 -16.94 9.87
CA GLU A 150 -1.94 -17.46 8.51
C GLU A 150 -1.64 -16.29 7.55
N ILE A 151 -0.44 -16.32 6.98
CA ILE A 151 0.05 -15.35 6.00
C ILE A 151 0.24 -16.11 4.69
N VAL A 152 -0.69 -15.93 3.76
CA VAL A 152 -0.72 -16.58 2.45
C VAL A 152 -0.12 -15.64 1.42
N LEU A 153 0.87 -16.09 0.66
CA LEU A 153 1.47 -15.31 -0.41
C LEU A 153 1.16 -15.94 -1.76
N CYS A 154 0.64 -15.16 -2.69
CA CYS A 154 0.46 -15.52 -4.09
C CYS A 154 1.35 -14.65 -4.98
N THR A 155 2.08 -15.29 -5.88
CA THR A 155 2.95 -14.63 -6.87
C THR A 155 3.01 -15.49 -8.14
N PRO A 156 3.01 -14.87 -9.34
CA PRO A 156 3.10 -15.65 -10.56
C PRO A 156 4.43 -16.38 -10.66
N PRO A 157 4.46 -17.60 -11.20
CA PRO A 157 5.69 -18.33 -11.51
C PRO A 157 6.39 -17.73 -12.73
N GLY A 158 7.67 -18.03 -12.88
CA GLY A 158 8.39 -17.86 -14.13
C GLY A 158 7.97 -18.92 -15.17
N ARG A 159 8.44 -18.79 -16.39
CA ARG A 159 8.15 -19.73 -17.50
C ARG A 159 8.60 -21.16 -17.22
N ASP A 160 9.51 -21.35 -16.29
CA ASP A 160 9.98 -22.65 -15.80
C ASP A 160 9.09 -23.27 -14.71
N GLY A 161 7.98 -22.59 -14.36
CA GLY A 161 7.05 -23.03 -13.32
C GLY A 161 7.54 -22.78 -11.89
N LYS A 162 8.65 -22.04 -11.71
CA LYS A 162 9.23 -21.75 -10.39
C LYS A 162 9.03 -20.28 -10.02
N VAL A 163 8.93 -20.03 -8.74
CA VAL A 163 8.92 -18.65 -8.19
C VAL A 163 10.37 -18.16 -8.11
N ASN A 164 10.57 -16.85 -8.35
CA ASN A 164 11.90 -16.25 -8.24
C ASN A 164 12.53 -16.53 -6.86
N PRO A 165 13.78 -17.03 -6.80
CA PRO A 165 14.42 -17.40 -5.55
C PRO A 165 14.51 -16.30 -4.50
N ALA A 166 14.70 -15.03 -4.91
CA ALA A 166 14.76 -13.91 -3.98
C ALA A 166 13.40 -13.65 -3.28
N ILE A 167 12.27 -13.89 -3.98
CA ILE A 167 10.92 -13.82 -3.39
C ILE A 167 10.77 -14.90 -2.32
N LEU A 168 11.20 -16.12 -2.58
CA LEU A 168 11.11 -17.25 -1.65
C LEU A 168 11.98 -17.02 -0.40
N VAL A 169 13.21 -16.52 -0.58
CA VAL A 169 14.11 -16.19 0.53
C VAL A 169 13.53 -15.04 1.38
N ALA A 170 13.01 -13.98 0.76
CA ALA A 170 12.37 -12.89 1.47
C ALA A 170 11.13 -13.37 2.25
N ALA A 171 10.31 -14.23 1.65
CA ALA A 171 9.12 -14.80 2.28
C ALA A 171 9.47 -15.65 3.51
N ARG A 172 10.56 -16.46 3.42
CA ARG A 172 11.08 -17.25 4.54
C ARG A 172 11.56 -16.35 5.68
N ILE A 173 12.34 -15.31 5.36
CA ILE A 173 12.88 -14.36 6.35
C ILE A 173 11.72 -13.61 7.06
N ALA A 174 10.71 -13.17 6.31
CA ALA A 174 9.57 -12.43 6.85
C ALA A 174 8.51 -13.32 7.53
N GLY A 175 8.64 -14.65 7.47
CA GLY A 175 7.78 -15.61 8.16
C GLY A 175 6.42 -15.85 7.51
N VAL A 176 6.37 -15.85 6.18
CA VAL A 176 5.19 -16.26 5.40
C VAL A 176 4.85 -17.72 5.68
N SER A 177 3.56 -18.04 5.83
CA SER A 177 3.11 -19.38 6.21
C SER A 177 3.01 -20.32 5.01
N LYS A 178 2.49 -19.83 3.89
CA LYS A 178 2.27 -20.61 2.65
C LYS A 178 2.48 -19.72 1.43
N ILE A 179 3.05 -20.31 0.38
CA ILE A 179 3.35 -19.61 -0.87
C ILE A 179 2.73 -20.38 -2.04
N PHE A 180 2.06 -19.66 -2.93
CA PHE A 180 1.36 -20.25 -4.07
C PHE A 180 1.79 -19.58 -5.39
N LYS A 181 1.93 -20.40 -6.40
CA LYS A 181 2.23 -20.04 -7.79
C LYS A 181 0.94 -19.60 -8.48
N ALA A 182 0.52 -18.39 -8.20
CA ALA A 182 -0.69 -17.81 -8.78
C ALA A 182 -0.50 -16.30 -8.97
N GLY A 183 -0.75 -15.81 -10.18
CA GLY A 183 -0.63 -14.41 -10.57
C GLY A 183 -1.98 -13.73 -10.78
N GLY A 184 -1.99 -12.46 -11.14
CA GLY A 184 -3.13 -11.73 -11.68
C GLY A 184 -4.45 -11.80 -10.91
N VAL A 185 -5.53 -11.72 -11.66
CA VAL A 185 -6.91 -11.77 -11.14
C VAL A 185 -7.20 -13.09 -10.44
N GLN A 186 -6.65 -14.20 -10.96
CA GLN A 186 -6.91 -15.53 -10.44
C GLN A 186 -6.32 -15.71 -9.03
N ALA A 187 -5.18 -15.09 -8.72
CA ALA A 187 -4.62 -15.08 -7.37
C ALA A 187 -5.54 -14.34 -6.38
N ILE A 188 -6.06 -13.17 -6.79
CA ILE A 188 -6.99 -12.39 -5.96
C ILE A 188 -8.28 -13.17 -5.72
N GLY A 189 -8.85 -13.76 -6.77
CA GLY A 189 -10.05 -14.60 -6.64
C GLY A 189 -9.83 -15.81 -5.74
N ALA A 190 -8.70 -16.52 -5.90
CA ALA A 190 -8.37 -17.68 -5.08
C ALA A 190 -8.24 -17.32 -3.60
N MET A 191 -7.56 -16.23 -3.25
CA MET A 191 -7.47 -15.76 -1.86
C MET A 191 -8.80 -15.26 -1.31
N ALA A 192 -9.66 -14.65 -2.16
CA ALA A 192 -10.95 -14.12 -1.74
C ALA A 192 -11.98 -15.21 -1.45
N TYR A 193 -12.04 -16.25 -2.27
CA TYR A 193 -13.06 -17.29 -2.17
C TYR A 193 -12.57 -18.56 -1.44
N GLY A 194 -11.28 -18.83 -1.51
CA GLY A 194 -10.69 -20.11 -1.19
C GLY A 194 -10.81 -21.09 -2.37
N THR A 195 -9.82 -21.94 -2.54
CA THR A 195 -9.82 -23.05 -3.47
C THR A 195 -9.39 -24.32 -2.73
N GLU A 196 -9.21 -25.43 -3.44
CA GLU A 196 -8.73 -26.69 -2.83
C GLU A 196 -7.34 -26.55 -2.20
N SER A 197 -6.44 -25.76 -2.83
CA SER A 197 -5.09 -25.53 -2.35
C SER A 197 -4.93 -24.20 -1.63
N ILE A 198 -5.50 -23.10 -2.16
CA ILE A 198 -5.28 -21.74 -1.66
C ILE A 198 -6.37 -21.41 -0.62
N PRO A 199 -5.99 -21.19 0.65
CA PRO A 199 -6.99 -20.91 1.69
C PRO A 199 -7.63 -19.53 1.51
N LYS A 200 -8.93 -19.43 1.84
CA LYS A 200 -9.62 -18.15 1.94
C LYS A 200 -9.00 -17.29 3.04
N VAL A 201 -8.79 -16.01 2.74
CA VAL A 201 -8.26 -15.01 3.68
C VAL A 201 -9.33 -13.98 4.06
N TYR A 202 -9.03 -13.15 5.06
CA TYR A 202 -9.96 -12.11 5.54
C TYR A 202 -9.59 -10.72 5.02
N LYS A 203 -8.34 -10.52 4.59
CA LYS A 203 -7.90 -9.28 3.97
C LYS A 203 -6.76 -9.55 2.99
N ILE A 204 -6.81 -8.90 1.81
CA ILE A 204 -5.81 -9.01 0.76
C ILE A 204 -4.99 -7.72 0.70
N PHE A 205 -3.68 -7.87 0.63
CA PHE A 205 -2.70 -6.79 0.52
C PHE A 205 -1.85 -6.98 -0.74
N GLY A 206 -1.33 -5.90 -1.25
CA GLY A 206 -0.32 -5.91 -2.30
C GLY A 206 -0.66 -5.03 -3.49
N PRO A 207 0.41 -4.49 -4.14
CA PRO A 207 0.29 -3.72 -5.37
C PRO A 207 -0.05 -4.64 -6.54
N GLY A 208 -0.45 -4.08 -7.66
CA GLY A 208 -0.72 -4.82 -8.87
C GLY A 208 -1.10 -3.92 -10.03
N ASN A 209 -1.14 -4.49 -11.22
CA ASN A 209 -1.62 -3.80 -12.40
C ASN A 209 -3.13 -3.51 -12.33
N GLN A 210 -3.67 -2.81 -13.32
CA GLN A 210 -5.08 -2.44 -13.41
C GLN A 210 -6.06 -3.63 -13.25
N TYR A 211 -5.70 -4.83 -13.73
CA TYR A 211 -6.54 -6.03 -13.60
C TYR A 211 -6.60 -6.52 -12.15
N VAL A 212 -5.45 -6.54 -11.47
CA VAL A 212 -5.35 -6.91 -10.06
C VAL A 212 -6.10 -5.90 -9.20
N MET A 213 -5.96 -4.61 -9.49
CA MET A 213 -6.68 -3.56 -8.76
C MET A 213 -8.19 -3.66 -8.94
N ALA A 214 -8.67 -3.88 -10.17
CA ALA A 214 -10.08 -4.11 -10.43
C ALA A 214 -10.61 -5.37 -9.73
N ALA A 215 -9.81 -6.44 -9.70
CA ALA A 215 -10.17 -7.66 -8.97
C ALA A 215 -10.29 -7.40 -7.46
N LYS A 216 -9.31 -6.72 -6.85
CA LYS A 216 -9.37 -6.32 -5.44
C LYS A 216 -10.60 -5.47 -5.14
N GLN A 217 -10.91 -4.48 -5.97
CA GLN A 217 -12.10 -3.66 -5.80
C GLN A 217 -13.39 -4.48 -5.88
N GLN A 218 -13.52 -5.37 -6.86
CA GLN A 218 -14.73 -6.20 -7.02
C GLN A 218 -14.93 -7.16 -5.83
N VAL A 219 -13.89 -7.86 -5.40
CA VAL A 219 -14.03 -8.77 -4.23
C VAL A 219 -14.24 -8.00 -2.92
N SER A 220 -13.83 -6.73 -2.84
CA SER A 220 -14.01 -5.92 -1.64
C SER A 220 -15.46 -5.49 -1.39
N LEU A 221 -16.31 -5.59 -2.40
CA LEU A 221 -17.72 -5.21 -2.26
C LEU A 221 -18.49 -6.18 -1.35
N HIS A 222 -18.15 -7.47 -1.38
CA HIS A 222 -18.96 -8.50 -0.70
C HIS A 222 -18.17 -9.66 -0.07
N ASP A 223 -16.91 -9.90 -0.46
CA ASP A 223 -16.24 -11.17 -0.18
C ASP A 223 -15.08 -11.06 0.81
N VAL A 224 -14.18 -10.06 0.64
CA VAL A 224 -12.93 -9.95 1.43
C VAL A 224 -12.48 -8.49 1.53
N ALA A 225 -11.92 -8.08 2.66
CA ALA A 225 -11.34 -6.73 2.78
C ALA A 225 -10.05 -6.59 1.93
N ILE A 226 -9.72 -5.35 1.55
CA ILE A 226 -8.46 -5.03 0.88
C ILE A 226 -7.68 -3.96 1.66
N ASP A 227 -6.40 -3.79 1.33
CA ASP A 227 -5.54 -2.76 1.91
C ASP A 227 -6.04 -1.35 1.58
N MET A 228 -5.95 -0.96 0.30
CA MET A 228 -6.39 0.34 -0.20
C MET A 228 -6.63 0.30 -1.71
N PRO A 229 -7.40 1.23 -2.27
CA PRO A 229 -7.39 1.50 -3.70
C PRO A 229 -6.00 2.06 -4.09
N ALA A 230 -5.51 1.67 -5.25
CA ALA A 230 -4.27 2.19 -5.80
C ALA A 230 -4.38 2.37 -7.31
N GLY A 231 -3.53 3.18 -7.88
CA GLY A 231 -3.34 3.41 -9.29
C GLY A 231 -1.85 3.30 -9.65
N PRO A 232 -1.41 3.90 -10.75
CA PRO A 232 -0.01 4.00 -11.13
C PRO A 232 0.82 4.72 -10.07
N SER A 233 2.11 4.40 -10.02
CA SER A 233 3.05 4.99 -9.05
C SER A 233 3.36 6.45 -9.35
N GLU A 234 3.60 7.25 -8.30
CA GLU A 234 3.72 8.71 -8.37
C GLU A 234 4.82 9.24 -7.47
N VAL A 235 5.59 10.20 -7.95
CA VAL A 235 6.49 11.00 -7.11
C VAL A 235 6.27 12.49 -7.31
N CYS A 236 6.32 13.25 -6.22
CA CYS A 236 6.40 14.71 -6.23
C CYS A 236 7.69 15.14 -5.55
N VAL A 237 8.50 15.95 -6.23
CA VAL A 237 9.71 16.56 -5.67
C VAL A 237 9.47 18.06 -5.51
N ILE A 238 9.71 18.59 -4.31
CA ILE A 238 9.79 20.03 -4.06
C ILE A 238 11.26 20.39 -3.93
N ALA A 239 11.75 21.26 -4.81
CA ALA A 239 13.15 21.67 -4.86
C ALA A 239 13.31 23.20 -4.85
N ASP A 240 14.29 23.72 -4.12
CA ASP A 240 14.70 25.13 -4.23
C ASP A 240 16.01 25.26 -5.05
N GLU A 241 16.53 26.47 -5.15
CA GLU A 241 17.74 26.80 -5.90
C GLU A 241 19.03 26.13 -5.36
N HIS A 242 18.96 25.52 -4.19
CA HIS A 242 20.09 24.81 -3.54
C HIS A 242 19.99 23.29 -3.69
N ALA A 243 18.93 22.78 -4.31
CA ALA A 243 18.75 21.34 -4.50
C ALA A 243 19.85 20.75 -5.41
N ASN A 244 20.24 19.53 -5.11
CA ASN A 244 21.16 18.79 -5.96
C ASN A 244 20.44 18.29 -7.22
N ILE A 245 20.73 18.87 -8.34
CA ILE A 245 20.07 18.62 -9.63
C ILE A 245 20.19 17.14 -10.07
N GLU A 246 21.36 16.54 -9.84
CA GLU A 246 21.61 15.13 -10.18
C GLU A 246 20.73 14.19 -9.34
N PHE A 247 20.54 14.50 -8.06
CA PHE A 247 19.67 13.71 -7.16
C PHE A 247 18.21 13.89 -7.51
N VAL A 248 17.75 15.12 -7.74
CA VAL A 248 16.36 15.40 -8.18
C VAL A 248 16.04 14.64 -9.46
N ALA A 249 16.93 14.66 -10.44
CA ALA A 249 16.74 13.94 -11.70
C ALA A 249 16.68 12.42 -11.50
N ALA A 250 17.55 11.88 -10.64
CA ALA A 250 17.56 10.47 -10.30
C ALA A 250 16.25 10.02 -9.61
N ASP A 251 15.74 10.82 -8.66
CA ASP A 251 14.48 10.56 -7.96
C ASP A 251 13.27 10.59 -8.90
N LEU A 252 13.22 11.51 -9.87
CA LEU A 252 12.17 11.54 -10.89
C LEU A 252 12.23 10.31 -11.80
N LEU A 253 13.43 9.85 -12.14
CA LEU A 253 13.64 8.70 -13.02
C LEU A 253 13.38 7.37 -12.31
N SER A 254 13.70 7.25 -11.01
CA SER A 254 13.40 6.04 -10.23
C SER A 254 11.90 5.73 -10.25
N GLN A 255 11.05 6.76 -10.18
CA GLN A 255 9.61 6.57 -10.30
C GLN A 255 9.15 6.34 -11.74
N ALA A 256 9.75 7.04 -12.71
CA ALA A 256 9.36 6.91 -14.12
C ALA A 256 9.63 5.51 -14.70
N GLU A 257 10.58 4.75 -14.16
CA GLU A 257 10.89 3.40 -14.62
C GLU A 257 9.92 2.30 -14.14
N HIS A 258 8.99 2.61 -13.21
CA HIS A 258 8.00 1.64 -12.70
C HIS A 258 6.98 1.23 -13.76
N GLY A 259 6.47 2.18 -14.57
CA GLY A 259 5.47 1.89 -15.58
C GLY A 259 5.24 3.06 -16.53
N ILE A 260 4.69 2.78 -17.71
CA ILE A 260 4.39 3.80 -18.73
C ILE A 260 3.29 4.80 -18.29
N ASP A 261 2.54 4.44 -17.28
CA ASP A 261 1.45 5.19 -16.65
C ASP A 261 1.88 5.88 -15.34
N SER A 262 3.13 5.69 -14.92
CA SER A 262 3.73 6.46 -13.80
C SER A 262 3.74 7.95 -14.09
N GLN A 263 3.63 8.76 -13.03
CA GLN A 263 3.64 10.21 -13.14
C GLN A 263 4.66 10.82 -12.19
N VAL A 264 5.48 11.76 -12.68
CA VAL A 264 6.42 12.51 -11.86
C VAL A 264 6.10 14.00 -11.91
N LEU A 265 6.19 14.67 -10.77
CA LEU A 265 5.92 16.08 -10.60
C LEU A 265 7.10 16.76 -9.90
N LEU A 266 7.71 17.76 -10.54
CA LEU A 266 8.65 18.67 -9.89
C LEU A 266 7.94 19.99 -9.61
N ILE A 267 8.04 20.49 -8.39
CA ILE A 267 7.58 21.83 -8.00
C ILE A 267 8.79 22.61 -7.48
N THR A 268 9.08 23.74 -8.10
CA THR A 268 10.23 24.56 -7.71
C THR A 268 9.94 26.05 -7.75
N THR A 269 10.72 26.82 -7.00
CA THR A 269 10.70 28.29 -7.00
C THR A 269 11.77 28.90 -7.94
N SER A 270 12.58 28.07 -8.61
CA SER A 270 13.69 28.48 -9.45
C SER A 270 13.52 28.02 -10.90
N GLU A 271 13.50 28.98 -11.83
CA GLU A 271 13.50 28.69 -13.27
C GLU A 271 14.76 27.91 -13.68
N GLN A 272 15.92 28.23 -13.06
CA GLN A 272 17.17 27.54 -13.36
C GLN A 272 17.10 26.05 -13.01
N VAL A 273 16.48 25.72 -11.87
CA VAL A 273 16.28 24.31 -11.47
C VAL A 273 15.43 23.55 -12.50
N ILE A 274 14.40 24.17 -13.08
CA ILE A 274 13.62 23.51 -14.16
C ILE A 274 14.51 23.16 -15.35
N LEU A 275 15.33 24.10 -15.80
CA LEU A 275 16.17 23.91 -16.97
C LEU A 275 17.25 22.84 -16.73
N ASP A 276 17.90 22.93 -15.56
CA ASP A 276 18.97 22.02 -15.19
C ASP A 276 18.47 20.60 -14.93
N VAL A 277 17.33 20.44 -14.24
CA VAL A 277 16.69 19.14 -14.01
C VAL A 277 16.24 18.53 -15.35
N GLN A 278 15.66 19.32 -16.25
CA GLN A 278 15.25 18.79 -17.55
C GLN A 278 16.44 18.27 -18.35
N ALA A 279 17.56 19.01 -18.35
CA ALA A 279 18.78 18.59 -19.02
C ALA A 279 19.37 17.33 -18.38
N GLU A 280 19.39 17.27 -17.06
CA GLU A 280 19.94 16.15 -16.31
C GLU A 280 19.08 14.88 -16.40
N VAL A 281 17.75 15.00 -16.35
CA VAL A 281 16.83 13.89 -16.63
C VAL A 281 17.09 13.31 -18.01
N ASN A 282 17.24 14.14 -19.04
CA ASN A 282 17.53 13.66 -20.39
C ASN A 282 18.91 12.94 -20.45
N ARG A 283 19.92 13.46 -19.75
CA ARG A 283 21.24 12.82 -19.68
C ARG A 283 21.19 11.45 -18.99
N GLN A 284 20.54 11.34 -17.82
CA GLN A 284 20.45 10.10 -17.06
C GLN A 284 19.55 9.08 -17.75
N LEU A 285 18.46 9.51 -18.41
CA LEU A 285 17.55 8.66 -19.15
C LEU A 285 18.26 7.83 -20.24
N GLU A 286 19.28 8.41 -20.91
CA GLU A 286 20.06 7.69 -21.91
C GLU A 286 20.85 6.51 -21.34
N LEU A 287 21.08 6.46 -20.04
CA LEU A 287 21.84 5.42 -19.35
C LEU A 287 20.95 4.31 -18.79
N LEU A 288 19.62 4.49 -18.79
CA LEU A 288 18.71 3.54 -18.18
C LEU A 288 18.41 2.34 -19.10
N PRO A 289 18.52 1.10 -18.59
CA PRO A 289 18.10 -0.08 -19.34
C PRO A 289 16.61 -0.06 -19.73
N ARG A 290 15.75 0.59 -18.91
CA ARG A 290 14.29 0.72 -19.13
C ARG A 290 13.89 2.07 -19.73
N LYS A 291 14.79 2.69 -20.49
CA LYS A 291 14.64 4.03 -21.09
C LYS A 291 13.29 4.25 -21.78
N GLU A 292 12.83 3.32 -22.62
CA GLU A 292 11.58 3.48 -23.37
C GLU A 292 10.34 3.58 -22.44
N MET A 293 10.35 2.86 -21.34
CA MET A 293 9.29 2.91 -20.33
C MET A 293 9.30 4.25 -19.60
N ALA A 294 10.45 4.63 -19.08
CA ALA A 294 10.62 5.91 -18.38
C ALA A 294 10.29 7.10 -19.28
N GLN A 295 10.68 7.06 -20.56
CA GLN A 295 10.37 8.12 -21.53
C GLN A 295 8.87 8.33 -21.69
N LYS A 296 8.07 7.25 -21.78
CA LYS A 296 6.61 7.33 -21.86
C LYS A 296 5.99 7.90 -20.59
N ALA A 297 6.47 7.50 -19.42
CA ALA A 297 6.02 8.07 -18.15
C ALA A 297 6.31 9.59 -18.07
N LEU A 298 7.47 10.02 -18.55
CA LEU A 298 7.84 11.44 -18.59
C LEU A 298 6.96 12.28 -19.54
N GLU A 299 6.29 11.69 -20.54
CA GLU A 299 5.32 12.39 -21.38
C GLU A 299 4.10 12.88 -20.59
N ASN A 300 3.70 12.12 -19.55
CA ASN A 300 2.59 12.45 -18.65
C ASN A 300 3.02 13.27 -17.42
N SER A 301 4.27 13.73 -17.39
CA SER A 301 4.91 14.33 -16.23
C SER A 301 5.09 15.83 -16.39
N THR A 302 5.16 16.56 -15.27
CA THR A 302 5.11 18.03 -15.26
C THR A 302 6.17 18.64 -14.33
N LEU A 303 6.81 19.73 -14.79
CA LEU A 303 7.67 20.59 -14.02
C LEU A 303 6.92 21.91 -13.78
N VAL A 304 6.78 22.34 -12.53
CA VAL A 304 5.98 23.52 -12.17
C VAL A 304 6.85 24.56 -11.48
N LEU A 305 6.90 25.76 -12.04
CA LEU A 305 7.47 26.92 -11.38
C LEU A 305 6.40 27.67 -10.61
N VAL A 306 6.61 27.81 -9.30
CA VAL A 306 5.71 28.54 -8.39
C VAL A 306 6.38 29.77 -7.80
N LYS A 307 5.59 30.67 -7.17
CA LYS A 307 6.09 31.96 -6.64
C LYS A 307 6.98 31.77 -5.42
N ASP A 308 6.59 30.85 -4.53
CA ASP A 308 7.23 30.63 -3.25
C ASP A 308 7.00 29.21 -2.74
N LYS A 309 7.73 28.84 -1.70
CA LYS A 309 7.64 27.51 -1.06
C LYS A 309 6.27 27.23 -0.41
N GLN A 310 5.51 28.28 -0.06
CA GLN A 310 4.15 28.12 0.47
C GLN A 310 3.19 27.63 -0.62
N GLU A 311 3.32 28.19 -1.84
CA GLU A 311 2.57 27.73 -3.00
C GLU A 311 2.99 26.30 -3.40
N ALA A 312 4.29 26.00 -3.31
CA ALA A 312 4.82 24.63 -3.59
C ALA A 312 4.16 23.58 -2.70
N ILE A 313 4.14 23.79 -1.39
CA ILE A 313 3.54 22.82 -0.46
C ILE A 313 2.02 22.73 -0.61
N GLN A 314 1.33 23.83 -0.96
CA GLN A 314 -0.11 23.82 -1.20
C GLN A 314 -0.45 23.02 -2.47
N LEU A 315 0.34 23.15 -3.54
CA LEU A 315 0.15 22.39 -4.77
C LEU A 315 0.46 20.90 -4.54
N SER A 316 1.54 20.58 -3.81
CA SER A 316 1.85 19.20 -3.41
C SER A 316 0.73 18.57 -2.58
N ASN A 317 0.18 19.29 -1.59
CA ASN A 317 -0.96 18.80 -0.80
C ASN A 317 -2.23 18.59 -1.66
N ALA A 318 -2.44 19.43 -2.69
CA ALA A 318 -3.54 19.24 -3.64
C ALA A 318 -3.31 18.04 -4.56
N TYR A 319 -2.06 17.77 -4.92
CA TYR A 319 -1.66 16.58 -5.68
C TYR A 319 -1.78 15.32 -4.82
N ALA A 320 -1.49 15.38 -3.52
CA ALA A 320 -1.52 14.25 -2.59
C ALA A 320 -0.70 13.04 -3.12
N PRO A 321 0.62 13.21 -3.32
CA PRO A 321 1.47 12.21 -3.97
C PRO A 321 1.61 10.94 -3.13
N GLU A 322 1.91 9.84 -3.80
CA GLU A 322 2.41 8.62 -3.18
C GLU A 322 3.72 8.89 -2.43
N HIS A 323 4.73 9.38 -3.15
CA HIS A 323 6.03 9.77 -2.61
C HIS A 323 6.21 11.29 -2.71
N LEU A 324 6.53 11.93 -1.59
CA LEU A 324 6.89 13.36 -1.54
C LEU A 324 8.33 13.50 -1.10
N ILE A 325 9.18 14.08 -1.96
CA ILE A 325 10.57 14.40 -1.64
C ILE A 325 10.69 15.90 -1.48
N ILE A 326 11.28 16.37 -0.38
CA ILE A 326 11.48 17.80 -0.09
C ILE A 326 12.98 18.08 -0.04
N GLN A 327 13.56 18.56 -1.14
CA GLN A 327 14.96 18.97 -1.28
C GLN A 327 15.07 20.49 -1.26
N THR A 328 14.82 21.08 -0.09
CA THR A 328 14.93 22.52 0.14
C THR A 328 15.78 22.79 1.38
N THR A 329 16.35 23.98 1.48
CA THR A 329 17.16 24.40 2.63
C THR A 329 16.39 24.39 3.95
N ASP A 330 15.07 24.57 3.91
CA ASP A 330 14.17 24.62 5.07
C ASP A 330 13.16 23.46 5.09
N TYR A 331 13.56 22.29 4.56
CA TYR A 331 12.71 21.09 4.43
C TYR A 331 11.97 20.72 5.72
N GLN A 332 12.58 20.89 6.89
CA GLN A 332 11.93 20.58 8.18
C GLN A 332 10.69 21.46 8.42
N LYS A 333 10.77 22.76 8.10
CA LYS A 333 9.64 23.69 8.24
C LYS A 333 8.52 23.41 7.22
N LEU A 334 8.91 22.95 6.03
CA LEU A 334 7.93 22.55 5.01
C LEU A 334 7.25 21.23 5.38
N ALA A 335 7.98 20.29 5.97
CA ALA A 335 7.43 19.03 6.43
C ALA A 335 6.26 19.20 7.40
N GLU A 336 6.31 20.19 8.30
CA GLU A 336 5.22 20.51 9.24
C GLU A 336 3.93 20.95 8.53
N LYS A 337 4.00 21.36 7.26
CA LYS A 337 2.86 21.81 6.45
C LYS A 337 2.33 20.73 5.50
N VAL A 338 2.96 19.56 5.49
CA VAL A 338 2.47 18.41 4.72
C VAL A 338 1.19 17.89 5.36
N VAL A 339 0.15 17.77 4.56
CA VAL A 339 -1.16 17.24 4.98
C VAL A 339 -1.46 15.94 4.25
N ASN A 340 -1.09 15.87 2.97
CA ASN A 340 -1.44 14.77 2.08
C ASN A 340 -0.20 14.25 1.37
N ALA A 341 0.29 13.08 1.78
CA ALA A 341 1.31 12.29 1.10
C ALA A 341 1.28 10.84 1.61
N GLY A 342 1.65 9.88 0.79
CA GLY A 342 1.81 8.50 1.23
C GLY A 342 3.05 8.32 2.10
N SER A 343 4.21 8.82 1.64
CA SER A 343 5.48 8.88 2.38
C SER A 343 6.21 10.18 2.07
N VAL A 344 6.99 10.69 3.04
CA VAL A 344 7.74 11.97 2.89
C VAL A 344 9.22 11.74 3.15
N PHE A 345 10.05 12.20 2.21
CA PHE A 345 11.51 12.09 2.24
C PHE A 345 12.11 13.49 2.43
N LEU A 346 12.96 13.67 3.43
CA LEU A 346 13.37 14.97 3.91
C LEU A 346 14.88 15.23 3.72
N GLY A 347 15.19 16.25 2.95
CA GLY A 347 16.56 16.69 2.71
C GLY A 347 17.24 15.97 1.53
N GLU A 348 18.48 16.34 1.27
CA GLU A 348 19.24 15.97 0.08
C GLU A 348 19.47 14.45 -0.06
N TYR A 349 19.69 13.76 1.07
CA TYR A 349 20.07 12.33 1.08
C TYR A 349 18.89 11.38 1.23
N ALA A 350 17.68 11.87 1.44
CA ALA A 350 16.50 11.06 1.57
C ALA A 350 15.83 10.86 0.21
N CYS A 351 16.06 9.70 -0.41
CA CYS A 351 15.50 9.34 -1.71
C CYS A 351 14.40 8.29 -1.56
N GLU A 352 13.52 8.20 -2.56
CA GLU A 352 12.46 7.19 -2.67
C GLU A 352 13.02 5.77 -2.52
N SER A 353 14.11 5.46 -3.26
CA SER A 353 14.73 4.12 -3.23
C SER A 353 15.17 3.68 -1.83
N ALA A 354 15.58 4.60 -0.95
CA ALA A 354 15.90 4.24 0.43
C ALA A 354 14.65 3.76 1.18
N GLY A 355 13.51 4.42 1.00
CA GLY A 355 12.22 4.02 1.55
C GLY A 355 11.71 2.70 0.99
N ASP A 356 11.85 2.51 -0.30
CA ASP A 356 11.36 1.34 -1.02
C ASP A 356 12.08 0.05 -0.66
N TYR A 357 13.33 0.15 -0.24
CA TYR A 357 14.13 -1.05 0.00
C TYR A 357 14.54 -1.24 1.46
N ALA A 358 15.08 -0.22 2.14
CA ALA A 358 15.86 -0.50 3.34
C ALA A 358 15.73 0.47 4.51
N SER A 359 15.13 1.65 4.38
CA SER A 359 15.05 2.61 5.49
C SER A 359 14.15 2.17 6.64
N GLY A 360 13.16 1.33 6.35
CA GLY A 360 12.23 0.76 7.34
C GLY A 360 10.79 1.20 7.19
N THR A 361 10.50 2.27 6.45
CA THR A 361 9.14 2.67 6.09
C THR A 361 8.51 1.68 5.10
N ASN A 362 7.21 1.79 4.86
CA ASN A 362 6.52 0.89 3.94
C ASN A 362 6.29 1.58 2.59
N HIS A 363 6.58 0.87 1.51
CA HIS A 363 6.39 1.37 0.16
C HIS A 363 5.02 1.04 -0.46
N THR A 364 4.18 0.27 0.24
CA THR A 364 2.81 0.03 -0.22
C THR A 364 1.96 1.20 0.21
N LEU A 365 1.87 2.19 -0.65
CA LEU A 365 1.34 3.52 -0.38
C LEU A 365 0.08 3.81 -1.22
N PRO A 366 -0.79 4.74 -0.76
CA PRO A 366 -1.91 5.19 -1.57
C PRO A 366 -1.42 6.06 -2.73
N THR A 367 -1.85 5.74 -3.94
CA THR A 367 -1.59 6.50 -5.17
C THR A 367 -2.85 7.23 -5.63
N HIS A 368 -2.82 7.90 -6.77
CA HIS A 368 -3.99 8.50 -7.42
C HIS A 368 -4.76 9.49 -6.52
N GLY A 369 -4.03 10.21 -5.67
CA GLY A 369 -4.61 11.18 -4.72
C GLY A 369 -5.29 10.54 -3.51
N TYR A 370 -5.29 9.22 -3.39
CA TYR A 370 -5.89 8.54 -2.23
C TYR A 370 -5.15 8.83 -0.91
N ALA A 371 -3.94 9.40 -0.94
CA ALA A 371 -3.24 9.88 0.25
C ALA A 371 -4.01 10.97 1.03
N THR A 372 -5.07 11.52 0.46
CA THR A 372 -6.01 12.41 1.16
C THR A 372 -6.86 11.69 2.22
N ALA A 373 -7.05 10.38 2.11
CA ALA A 373 -7.97 9.62 2.97
C ALA A 373 -7.41 8.27 3.44
N TYR A 374 -6.37 7.74 2.79
CA TYR A 374 -5.76 6.45 3.11
C TYR A 374 -4.31 6.65 3.54
N SER A 375 -3.90 5.86 4.52
CA SER A 375 -2.48 5.72 4.90
C SER A 375 -1.84 4.59 4.11
N GLY A 376 -0.51 4.65 3.95
CA GLY A 376 0.27 3.50 3.53
C GLY A 376 0.11 2.31 4.49
N VAL A 377 0.49 1.13 4.01
CA VAL A 377 0.47 -0.08 4.84
C VAL A 377 1.33 0.13 6.09
N ASN A 378 0.75 -0.18 7.23
CA ASN A 378 1.36 -0.05 8.55
C ASN A 378 0.87 -1.17 9.46
N LEU A 379 1.32 -1.21 10.72
CA LEU A 379 0.93 -2.28 11.64
C LEU A 379 -0.59 -2.34 11.88
N ASP A 380 -1.25 -1.19 11.95
CA ASP A 380 -2.71 -1.13 12.15
C ASP A 380 -3.50 -1.67 10.94
N SER A 381 -2.89 -1.73 9.75
CA SER A 381 -3.51 -2.33 8.56
C SER A 381 -3.82 -3.82 8.76
N TYR A 382 -3.06 -4.51 9.63
CA TYR A 382 -3.20 -5.93 9.97
C TYR A 382 -3.97 -6.17 11.27
N CYS A 383 -4.50 -5.13 11.89
CA CYS A 383 -5.19 -5.19 13.17
C CYS A 383 -6.60 -4.65 13.10
N ARG A 384 -7.43 -5.13 14.02
CA ARG A 384 -8.76 -4.57 14.31
C ARG A 384 -8.76 -4.01 15.72
N LYS A 385 -9.39 -2.86 15.91
CA LYS A 385 -9.62 -2.30 17.24
C LYS A 385 -10.99 -2.76 17.75
N VAL A 386 -10.99 -3.67 18.72
CA VAL A 386 -12.19 -4.14 19.38
C VAL A 386 -12.43 -3.32 20.64
N THR A 387 -13.63 -2.77 20.76
CA THR A 387 -14.03 -1.99 21.95
C THR A 387 -14.56 -2.92 23.03
N PHE A 388 -14.18 -2.62 24.25
CA PHE A 388 -14.68 -3.28 25.47
C PHE A 388 -15.25 -2.23 26.39
N GLN A 389 -16.30 -2.60 27.11
CA GLN A 389 -16.89 -1.78 28.15
C GLN A 389 -17.29 -2.65 29.33
N HIS A 390 -17.08 -2.12 30.52
CA HIS A 390 -17.49 -2.71 31.78
C HIS A 390 -18.24 -1.66 32.58
N LEU A 391 -19.42 -2.03 33.07
CA LEU A 391 -20.24 -1.21 33.95
C LEU A 391 -20.43 -1.93 35.28
N SER A 392 -20.17 -1.23 36.38
CA SER A 392 -20.58 -1.64 37.72
C SER A 392 -22.03 -1.21 37.99
N GLU A 393 -22.57 -1.57 39.15
CA GLU A 393 -23.86 -1.07 39.62
C GLU A 393 -23.91 0.46 39.65
N ASP A 394 -22.83 1.12 40.17
CA ASP A 394 -22.71 2.57 40.16
C ASP A 394 -22.68 3.13 38.74
N GLY A 395 -22.03 2.41 37.81
CA GLY A 395 -22.04 2.76 36.40
C GLY A 395 -23.43 2.73 35.79
N ILE A 396 -24.24 1.70 36.13
CA ILE A 396 -25.66 1.64 35.72
C ILE A 396 -26.46 2.78 36.33
N ARG A 397 -26.25 3.12 37.63
CA ARG A 397 -26.93 4.28 38.24
C ARG A 397 -26.54 5.59 37.60
N SER A 398 -25.26 5.74 37.21
CA SER A 398 -24.74 7.01 36.68
C SER A 398 -25.26 7.34 35.28
N ILE A 399 -25.41 6.37 34.37
CA ILE A 399 -25.82 6.61 32.98
C ILE A 399 -27.22 6.07 32.63
N GLY A 400 -27.81 5.23 33.49
CA GLY A 400 -29.01 4.47 33.15
C GLY A 400 -30.19 5.36 32.73
N ARG A 401 -30.45 6.46 33.48
CA ARG A 401 -31.53 7.37 33.12
C ARG A 401 -31.33 8.05 31.75
N ALA A 402 -30.08 8.43 31.43
CA ALA A 402 -29.78 9.01 30.13
C ALA A 402 -30.03 8.01 28.99
N VAL A 403 -29.64 6.74 29.17
CA VAL A 403 -29.88 5.68 28.19
C VAL A 403 -31.39 5.46 27.98
N GLU A 404 -32.19 5.41 29.07
CA GLU A 404 -33.64 5.28 28.94
C GLU A 404 -34.26 6.42 28.13
N LEU A 405 -33.90 7.67 28.43
CA LEU A 405 -34.44 8.85 27.75
C LEU A 405 -34.06 8.91 26.27
N MET A 406 -32.80 8.58 25.94
CA MET A 406 -32.32 8.56 24.57
C MET A 406 -33.03 7.46 23.76
N ALA A 407 -33.08 6.24 24.30
CA ALA A 407 -33.75 5.14 23.63
C ALA A 407 -35.27 5.38 23.42
N GLU A 408 -35.94 6.04 24.39
CA GLU A 408 -37.32 6.48 24.26
C GLU A 408 -37.50 7.51 23.15
N ALA A 409 -36.63 8.50 23.08
CA ALA A 409 -36.67 9.52 22.03
C ALA A 409 -36.42 8.95 20.62
N GLU A 410 -35.62 7.89 20.52
CA GLU A 410 -35.38 7.13 19.28
C GLU A 410 -36.46 6.07 18.99
N GLN A 411 -37.49 5.94 19.85
CA GLN A 411 -38.57 4.93 19.76
C GLN A 411 -38.05 3.48 19.79
N LEU A 412 -36.96 3.25 20.53
CA LEU A 412 -36.31 1.94 20.69
C LEU A 412 -36.64 1.34 22.06
N ASP A 413 -37.89 0.91 22.26
CA ASP A 413 -38.41 0.42 23.55
C ASP A 413 -37.66 -0.78 24.12
N ALA A 414 -37.19 -1.69 23.28
CA ALA A 414 -36.35 -2.81 23.72
C ALA A 414 -35.00 -2.39 24.29
N HIS A 415 -34.35 -1.36 23.69
CA HIS A 415 -33.11 -0.74 24.21
C HIS A 415 -33.36 -0.06 25.54
N LYS A 416 -34.45 0.73 25.66
CA LYS A 416 -34.90 1.32 26.93
C LYS A 416 -35.09 0.28 28.01
N ASN A 417 -35.87 -0.77 27.69
CA ASN A 417 -36.20 -1.83 28.63
C ASN A 417 -34.91 -2.59 29.09
N ALA A 418 -33.94 -2.80 28.22
CA ALA A 418 -32.68 -3.44 28.59
C ALA A 418 -31.94 -2.69 29.72
N MET A 419 -32.04 -1.36 29.77
CA MET A 419 -31.50 -0.54 30.85
C MET A 419 -32.45 -0.54 32.08
N THR A 420 -33.76 -0.37 31.84
CA THR A 420 -34.80 -0.29 32.90
C THR A 420 -34.77 -1.52 33.80
N VAL A 421 -34.65 -2.72 33.25
CA VAL A 421 -34.64 -3.96 34.08
C VAL A 421 -33.38 -4.04 34.96
N ARG A 422 -32.24 -3.50 34.49
CA ARG A 422 -31.00 -3.41 35.28
C ARG A 422 -31.11 -2.38 36.40
N LEU A 423 -31.69 -1.22 36.11
CA LEU A 423 -31.94 -0.19 37.15
C LEU A 423 -32.92 -0.68 38.23
N LYS A 424 -33.90 -1.46 37.86
CA LYS A 424 -34.86 -2.05 38.82
C LYS A 424 -34.28 -3.16 39.68
N SER A 425 -33.16 -3.74 39.29
CA SER A 425 -32.48 -4.79 40.04
C SER A 425 -31.45 -4.25 41.07
N LEU A 426 -31.20 -2.95 41.08
CA LEU A 426 -30.31 -2.24 41.97
C LEU A 426 -31.03 -1.59 43.15
#